data_dc0753c0b6cf147048ada66b5da4acd3
#
_entry.id   dc0753c0b6cf147048ada66b5da4acd3
#
_cell.length_a   1.000
_cell.length_b   1.000
_cell.length_c   1.000
_cell.angle_alpha   90.00
_cell.angle_beta   90.00
_cell.angle_gamma   90.00
#
_symmetry.space_group_name_H-M   'P 1'
#
loop_
_entity.id
_entity.type
_entity.pdbx_description
1 polymer ?
#
loop_
_entity_poly.entity_id
_entity_poly.type
_entity_poly.pdbx_seq_one_letter_code
_entity_poly.pdbx_strand_id
1 'polypeptide(L)'
;MHSGPGTRLDVAFCSAGDECRGWLFMPEAERPPLVILGHGLGATREFGLEPYARRFADAGIAALAFTYRHFGDSGGQPRQLLDIERQLADWAAAIAYARGLDGIDRERIALWGTSFGGGHVIEDAARDGAVAAVVSQCPFTDGLAGVRAASPRSLARAIVPALRDELARVRNKPTVLIPLVGTHGSAALMTSPDSEPGYRALIPPGVQFENGVSARFINHVGLYRPGRSARKLSAPILFCICDKDAVAPPAAALRYAATAPRGEVKRYPVGHYDVYRGEPFEQAARDQTEFLVRHLEVANAAALTPSLNERPTA
;
A
#
# COMPACT_ATOMS: atom_id res chain seq x y z
N MET A 1 -19.11 0.05 24.57
CA MET A 1 -17.96 0.95 24.83
C MET A 1 -18.03 2.04 23.78
N HIS A 2 -18.36 3.28 24.12
CA HIS A 2 -18.32 4.41 23.19
C HIS A 2 -16.85 4.80 23.06
N SER A 3 -16.23 4.44 21.96
CA SER A 3 -14.90 4.92 21.59
C SER A 3 -15.07 6.30 20.98
N GLY A 4 -14.35 7.32 21.49
CA GLY A 4 -14.36 8.69 20.93
C GLY A 4 -13.82 8.73 19.49
N PRO A 5 -14.00 9.88 18.77
CA PRO A 5 -13.63 10.02 17.39
C PRO A 5 -12.16 9.65 17.15
N GLY A 6 -11.90 8.83 16.14
CA GLY A 6 -10.56 8.39 15.77
C GLY A 6 -9.95 7.30 16.67
N THR A 7 -10.75 6.54 17.43
CA THR A 7 -10.23 5.42 18.24
C THR A 7 -9.64 4.34 17.34
N ARG A 8 -8.35 4.03 17.56
CA ARG A 8 -7.67 2.91 16.94
C ARG A 8 -7.92 1.63 17.75
N LEU A 9 -8.41 0.60 17.08
CA LEU A 9 -8.57 -0.74 17.61
C LEU A 9 -7.55 -1.68 16.98
N ASP A 10 -6.89 -2.50 17.78
CA ASP A 10 -6.09 -3.61 17.27
C ASP A 10 -7.01 -4.74 16.84
N VAL A 11 -6.84 -5.21 15.61
CA VAL A 11 -7.66 -6.27 15.02
C VAL A 11 -6.78 -7.34 14.38
N ALA A 12 -7.35 -8.53 14.19
CA ALA A 12 -6.70 -9.63 13.49
C ALA A 12 -7.70 -10.39 12.63
N PHE A 13 -7.23 -10.92 11.51
CA PHE A 13 -8.00 -11.79 10.63
C PHE A 13 -7.13 -12.94 10.10
N CYS A 14 -7.77 -14.05 9.74
CA CYS A 14 -7.08 -15.21 9.22
C CYS A 14 -6.91 -15.10 7.70
N SER A 15 -5.69 -15.38 7.22
CA SER A 15 -5.39 -15.56 5.82
C SER A 15 -4.64 -16.88 5.61
N ALA A 16 -5.29 -17.85 4.96
CA ALA A 16 -4.75 -19.18 4.66
C ALA A 16 -4.09 -19.89 5.87
N GLY A 17 -4.70 -19.75 7.05
CA GLY A 17 -4.26 -20.40 8.30
C GLY A 17 -3.30 -19.58 9.16
N ASP A 18 -2.78 -18.47 8.67
CA ASP A 18 -1.94 -17.52 9.42
C ASP A 18 -2.74 -16.28 9.82
N GLU A 19 -2.35 -15.65 10.93
CA GLU A 19 -2.96 -14.40 11.41
C GLU A 19 -2.32 -13.18 10.73
N CYS A 20 -3.15 -12.31 10.14
CA CYS A 20 -2.79 -10.96 9.74
C CYS A 20 -3.26 -9.98 10.79
N ARG A 21 -2.39 -9.09 11.26
CA ARG A 21 -2.70 -8.05 12.24
C ARG A 21 -2.93 -6.70 11.59
N GLY A 22 -3.85 -5.93 12.16
CA GLY A 22 -4.24 -4.63 11.62
C GLY A 22 -4.67 -3.65 12.70
N TRP A 23 -4.86 -2.41 12.26
CA TRP A 23 -5.47 -1.33 13.00
C TRP A 23 -6.76 -0.92 12.32
N LEU A 24 -7.84 -0.89 13.07
CA LEU A 24 -9.12 -0.37 12.61
C LEU A 24 -9.38 0.98 13.27
N PHE A 25 -9.51 2.02 12.45
CA PHE A 25 -9.90 3.36 12.86
C PHE A 25 -11.37 3.57 12.54
N MET A 26 -12.18 3.85 13.58
CA MET A 26 -13.61 4.03 13.44
C MET A 26 -13.98 5.51 13.54
N PRO A 27 -14.70 6.08 12.56
CA PRO A 27 -15.29 7.40 12.66
C PRO A 27 -16.54 7.38 13.54
N GLU A 28 -16.99 8.58 13.98
CA GLU A 28 -18.32 8.76 14.58
C GLU A 28 -19.40 8.80 13.48
N ALA A 29 -19.72 7.66 12.93
CA ALA A 29 -20.76 7.54 11.91
C ALA A 29 -21.49 6.20 12.08
N GLU A 30 -22.79 6.21 11.81
CA GLU A 30 -23.57 4.98 11.77
C GLU A 30 -23.32 4.26 10.43
N ARG A 31 -22.78 3.03 10.49
CA ARG A 31 -22.44 2.21 9.33
C ARG A 31 -21.59 2.94 8.27
N PRO A 32 -20.38 3.44 8.64
CA PRO A 32 -19.52 4.12 7.69
C PRO A 32 -19.05 3.17 6.56
N PRO A 33 -18.71 3.70 5.37
CA PRO A 33 -17.90 2.98 4.41
C PRO A 33 -16.54 2.67 5.01
N LEU A 34 -15.80 1.71 4.41
CA LEU A 34 -14.49 1.35 4.90
C LEU A 34 -13.45 1.34 3.77
N VAL A 35 -12.27 1.86 4.06
CA VAL A 35 -11.09 1.72 3.20
C VAL A 35 -10.07 0.79 3.84
N ILE A 36 -9.59 -0.20 3.07
CA ILE A 36 -8.53 -1.12 3.48
C ILE A 36 -7.20 -0.57 2.97
N LEU A 37 -6.20 -0.43 3.85
CA LEU A 37 -4.87 0.09 3.53
C LEU A 37 -3.81 -0.99 3.62
N GLY A 38 -3.00 -1.13 2.54
CA GLY A 38 -1.85 -2.02 2.50
C GLY A 38 -0.56 -1.33 2.10
N HIS A 39 0.51 -1.76 2.76
CA HIS A 39 1.85 -1.17 2.64
C HIS A 39 2.63 -1.66 1.42
N GLY A 40 3.78 -1.03 1.16
CA GLY A 40 4.72 -1.39 0.11
C GLY A 40 5.63 -2.58 0.46
N LEU A 41 6.66 -2.76 -0.36
CA LEU A 41 7.63 -3.85 -0.28
C LEU A 41 8.26 -3.94 1.12
N GLY A 42 8.13 -5.11 1.77
CA GLY A 42 8.82 -5.45 3.01
C GLY A 42 8.54 -4.53 4.20
N ALA A 43 7.55 -3.64 4.08
CA ALA A 43 7.12 -2.74 5.15
C ALA A 43 6.14 -3.43 6.10
N THR A 44 5.63 -2.66 7.03
CA THR A 44 4.52 -2.99 7.91
C THR A 44 3.54 -1.81 7.97
N ARG A 45 2.38 -1.97 8.61
CA ARG A 45 1.37 -0.89 8.72
C ARG A 45 1.88 0.36 9.44
N GLU A 46 2.92 0.22 10.27
CA GLU A 46 3.57 1.32 10.99
C GLU A 46 4.29 2.29 10.03
N PHE A 47 4.66 1.84 8.83
CA PHE A 47 5.49 2.60 7.89
C PHE A 47 4.63 3.54 7.04
N GLY A 48 4.12 4.60 7.68
CA GLY A 48 3.42 5.70 7.04
C GLY A 48 1.94 5.48 6.71
N LEU A 49 1.29 4.36 7.13
CA LEU A 49 -0.12 4.15 6.85
C LEU A 49 -1.05 4.85 7.85
N GLU A 50 -0.66 4.95 9.11
CA GLU A 50 -1.49 5.53 10.17
C GLU A 50 -1.94 6.97 9.86
N PRO A 51 -1.08 7.89 9.37
CA PRO A 51 -1.51 9.24 9.03
C PRO A 51 -2.63 9.28 7.98
N TYR A 52 -2.54 8.43 6.95
CA TYR A 52 -3.60 8.30 5.93
C TYR A 52 -4.89 7.72 6.53
N ALA A 53 -4.78 6.63 7.32
CA ALA A 53 -5.93 6.01 7.96
C ALA A 53 -6.69 6.98 8.85
N ARG A 54 -5.99 7.83 9.62
CA ARG A 54 -6.59 8.88 10.44
C ARG A 54 -7.32 9.93 9.59
N ARG A 55 -6.71 10.40 8.50
CA ARG A 55 -7.36 11.36 7.59
C ARG A 55 -8.67 10.81 7.00
N PHE A 56 -8.70 9.54 6.65
CA PHE A 56 -9.92 8.90 6.16
C PHE A 56 -10.96 8.75 7.27
N ALA A 57 -10.55 8.38 8.48
CA ALA A 57 -11.45 8.30 9.63
C ALA A 57 -12.04 9.66 10.01
N ASP A 58 -11.23 10.72 10.01
CA ASP A 58 -11.68 12.09 10.24
C ASP A 58 -12.69 12.58 9.19
N ALA A 59 -12.61 12.00 7.98
CA ALA A 59 -13.55 12.26 6.89
C ALA A 59 -14.81 11.37 6.91
N GLY A 60 -15.02 10.56 7.95
CA GLY A 60 -16.19 9.69 8.09
C GLY A 60 -16.06 8.33 7.38
N ILE A 61 -14.86 7.90 7.01
CA ILE A 61 -14.57 6.62 6.37
C ILE A 61 -13.78 5.75 7.34
N ALA A 62 -14.33 4.61 7.77
CA ALA A 62 -13.55 3.65 8.56
C ALA A 62 -12.31 3.21 7.79
N ALA A 63 -11.19 2.97 8.50
CA ALA A 63 -9.93 2.64 7.85
C ALA A 63 -9.28 1.42 8.52
N LEU A 64 -9.01 0.37 7.74
CA LEU A 64 -8.33 -0.86 8.17
C LEU A 64 -6.93 -0.90 7.57
N ALA A 65 -5.90 -0.59 8.35
CA ALA A 65 -4.51 -0.74 7.94
C ALA A 65 -3.96 -2.08 8.45
N PHE A 66 -3.47 -2.96 7.56
CA PHE A 66 -2.98 -4.28 7.95
C PHE A 66 -1.52 -4.52 7.54
N THR A 67 -0.90 -5.49 8.22
CA THR A 67 0.44 -6.00 7.88
C THR A 67 0.29 -7.39 7.25
N TYR A 68 0.94 -7.61 6.10
CA TYR A 68 0.94 -8.90 5.42
C TYR A 68 1.54 -10.01 6.29
N ARG A 69 1.11 -11.26 6.05
CA ARG A 69 1.78 -12.43 6.62
C ARG A 69 3.28 -12.37 6.42
N HIS A 70 4.02 -13.00 7.31
CA HIS A 70 5.48 -13.10 7.33
C HIS A 70 6.20 -11.82 7.76
N PHE A 71 5.50 -10.69 7.95
CA PHE A 71 6.09 -9.39 8.32
C PHE A 71 5.56 -8.89 9.67
N GLY A 72 6.33 -8.02 10.33
CA GLY A 72 5.96 -7.38 11.58
C GLY A 72 5.47 -8.36 12.64
N ASP A 73 4.33 -8.05 13.24
CA ASP A 73 3.63 -8.85 14.24
C ASP A 73 2.56 -9.80 13.65
N SER A 74 2.37 -9.81 12.33
CA SER A 74 1.55 -10.82 11.65
C SER A 74 2.22 -12.18 11.67
N GLY A 75 1.42 -13.24 11.61
CA GLY A 75 1.86 -14.63 11.59
C GLY A 75 2.60 -15.03 10.30
N GLY A 76 2.83 -16.32 10.15
CA GLY A 76 3.43 -16.91 8.96
C GLY A 76 4.92 -17.21 9.06
N GLN A 77 5.28 -18.40 8.59
CA GLN A 77 6.67 -18.86 8.47
C GLN A 77 6.98 -19.25 7.03
N PRO A 78 8.24 -19.08 6.57
CA PRO A 78 9.35 -18.38 7.25
C PRO A 78 9.09 -16.87 7.38
N ARG A 79 9.77 -16.21 8.32
CA ARG A 79 9.70 -14.73 8.43
C ARG A 79 10.35 -14.09 7.23
N GLN A 80 9.95 -12.84 6.91
CA GLN A 80 10.44 -12.01 5.79
C GLN A 80 10.23 -12.66 4.40
N LEU A 81 9.26 -13.56 4.29
CA LEU A 81 8.87 -14.13 3.01
C LEU A 81 8.05 -13.13 2.19
N LEU A 82 8.67 -12.54 1.21
CA LEU A 82 8.00 -11.71 0.22
C LEU A 82 7.50 -12.60 -0.92
N ASP A 83 6.19 -12.81 -0.98
CA ASP A 83 5.53 -13.68 -1.96
C ASP A 83 4.27 -13.00 -2.48
N ILE A 84 4.20 -12.79 -3.79
CA ILE A 84 3.15 -12.02 -4.43
C ILE A 84 1.76 -12.65 -4.22
N GLU A 85 1.64 -13.95 -4.49
CA GLU A 85 0.33 -14.63 -4.40
C GLU A 85 -0.16 -14.72 -2.96
N ARG A 86 0.76 -14.85 -1.98
CA ARG A 86 0.41 -14.81 -0.57
C ARG A 86 -0.09 -13.42 -0.15
N GLN A 87 0.55 -12.34 -0.64
CA GLN A 87 0.09 -10.98 -0.34
C GLN A 87 -1.26 -10.67 -1.01
N LEU A 88 -1.51 -11.15 -2.22
CA LEU A 88 -2.83 -11.05 -2.86
C LEU A 88 -3.88 -11.86 -2.09
N ALA A 89 -3.53 -13.04 -1.56
CA ALA A 89 -4.44 -13.79 -0.69
C ALA A 89 -4.73 -13.04 0.64
N ASP A 90 -3.75 -12.30 1.17
CA ASP A 90 -3.96 -11.45 2.37
C ASP A 90 -4.93 -10.30 2.08
N TRP A 91 -4.87 -9.69 0.89
CA TRP A 91 -5.84 -8.69 0.45
C TRP A 91 -7.24 -9.28 0.34
N ALA A 92 -7.39 -10.44 -0.32
CA ALA A 92 -8.69 -11.11 -0.41
C ALA A 92 -9.28 -11.44 0.98
N ALA A 93 -8.43 -11.90 1.92
CA ALA A 93 -8.83 -12.14 3.31
C ALA A 93 -9.22 -10.85 4.05
N ALA A 94 -8.49 -9.75 3.84
CA ALA A 94 -8.81 -8.44 4.42
C ALA A 94 -10.15 -7.90 3.90
N ILE A 95 -10.44 -8.07 2.60
CA ILE A 95 -11.73 -7.70 1.98
C ILE A 95 -12.86 -8.53 2.60
N ALA A 96 -12.68 -9.85 2.71
CA ALA A 96 -13.67 -10.74 3.32
C ALA A 96 -13.92 -10.38 4.80
N TYR A 97 -12.85 -10.10 5.54
CA TYR A 97 -12.93 -9.66 6.94
C TYR A 97 -13.70 -8.34 7.07
N ALA A 98 -13.37 -7.34 6.25
CA ALA A 98 -14.03 -6.04 6.25
C ALA A 98 -15.55 -6.17 5.97
N ARG A 99 -15.93 -7.02 5.01
CA ARG A 99 -17.34 -7.33 4.72
C ARG A 99 -18.06 -8.08 5.85
N GLY A 100 -17.31 -8.75 6.73
CA GLY A 100 -17.83 -9.43 7.91
C GLY A 100 -17.98 -8.56 9.15
N LEU A 101 -17.43 -7.35 9.15
CA LEU A 101 -17.48 -6.46 10.32
C LEU A 101 -18.90 -5.92 10.55
N ASP A 102 -19.35 -6.00 11.81
CA ASP A 102 -20.56 -5.33 12.22
C ASP A 102 -20.34 -3.81 12.30
N GLY A 103 -21.37 -3.04 11.98
CA GLY A 103 -21.31 -1.58 12.02
C GLY A 103 -20.62 -0.92 10.81
N ILE A 104 -20.22 -1.70 9.79
CA ILE A 104 -19.63 -1.19 8.52
C ILE A 104 -20.63 -1.37 7.39
N ASP A 105 -20.63 -0.45 6.43
CA ASP A 105 -21.36 -0.62 5.18
C ASP A 105 -20.57 -1.54 4.23
N ARG A 106 -21.04 -2.76 4.08
CA ARG A 106 -20.38 -3.85 3.33
C ARG A 106 -20.35 -3.61 1.81
N GLU A 107 -21.24 -2.78 1.28
CA GLU A 107 -21.31 -2.43 -0.14
C GLU A 107 -20.32 -1.31 -0.50
N ARG A 108 -19.86 -0.54 0.50
CA ARG A 108 -18.96 0.60 0.30
C ARG A 108 -17.57 0.33 0.86
N ILE A 109 -16.91 -0.73 0.35
CA ILE A 109 -15.51 -1.07 0.67
C ILE A 109 -14.60 -0.52 -0.42
N ALA A 110 -13.60 0.26 -0.03
CA ALA A 110 -12.53 0.77 -0.91
C ALA A 110 -11.19 0.11 -0.59
N LEU A 111 -10.27 0.12 -1.57
CA LEU A 111 -8.89 -0.32 -1.39
C LEU A 111 -7.94 0.86 -1.56
N TRP A 112 -6.96 0.94 -0.69
CA TRP A 112 -5.86 1.90 -0.73
C TRP A 112 -4.54 1.16 -0.62
N GLY A 113 -3.68 1.29 -1.60
CA GLY A 113 -2.37 0.67 -1.57
C GLY A 113 -1.27 1.63 -1.98
N THR A 114 -0.10 1.47 -1.39
CA THR A 114 1.06 2.31 -1.71
C THR A 114 2.21 1.50 -2.24
N SER A 115 2.95 2.02 -3.23
CA SER A 115 4.12 1.38 -3.81
C SER A 115 3.77 -0.03 -4.36
N PHE A 116 4.35 -1.08 -3.82
CA PHE A 116 4.03 -2.46 -4.19
C PHE A 116 2.57 -2.81 -3.86
N GLY A 117 2.07 -2.37 -2.70
CA GLY A 117 0.64 -2.45 -2.34
C GLY A 117 -0.26 -1.67 -3.30
N GLY A 118 0.24 -0.56 -3.88
CA GLY A 118 -0.43 0.18 -4.95
C GLY A 118 -0.63 -0.64 -6.22
N GLY A 119 0.30 -1.54 -6.52
CA GLY A 119 0.12 -2.55 -7.56
C GLY A 119 -0.91 -3.61 -7.17
N HIS A 120 -0.85 -4.10 -5.93
CA HIS A 120 -1.78 -5.13 -5.43
C HIS A 120 -3.24 -4.68 -5.52
N VAL A 121 -3.56 -3.46 -5.09
CA VAL A 121 -4.97 -2.99 -5.12
C VAL A 121 -5.56 -2.92 -6.54
N ILE A 122 -4.74 -2.73 -7.58
CA ILE A 122 -5.20 -2.80 -8.97
C ILE A 122 -5.60 -4.24 -9.33
N GLU A 123 -4.77 -5.21 -8.93
CA GLU A 123 -5.01 -6.63 -9.20
C GLU A 123 -6.18 -7.17 -8.37
N ASP A 124 -6.21 -6.86 -7.06
CA ASP A 124 -7.23 -7.37 -6.15
C ASP A 124 -8.61 -6.77 -6.44
N ALA A 125 -8.69 -5.48 -6.77
CA ALA A 125 -9.94 -4.87 -7.18
C ALA A 125 -10.50 -5.49 -8.48
N ALA A 126 -9.61 -5.85 -9.42
CA ALA A 126 -10.03 -6.52 -10.65
C ALA A 126 -10.46 -7.98 -10.42
N ARG A 127 -9.89 -8.66 -9.41
CA ARG A 127 -10.29 -10.02 -9.01
C ARG A 127 -11.59 -10.03 -8.21
N ASP A 128 -11.75 -9.09 -7.30
CA ASP A 128 -12.94 -8.99 -6.44
C ASP A 128 -14.17 -8.51 -7.22
N GLY A 129 -14.03 -7.50 -8.06
CA GLY A 129 -15.07 -6.96 -8.94
C GLY A 129 -16.19 -6.17 -8.26
N ALA A 130 -16.22 -6.12 -6.91
CA ALA A 130 -17.28 -5.49 -6.12
C ALA A 130 -16.79 -4.42 -5.15
N VAL A 131 -15.49 -4.06 -5.17
CA VAL A 131 -15.00 -2.91 -4.40
C VAL A 131 -15.54 -1.60 -4.99
N ALA A 132 -15.86 -0.64 -4.10
CA ALA A 132 -16.53 0.60 -4.48
C ALA A 132 -15.56 1.65 -5.08
N ALA A 133 -14.30 1.69 -4.61
CA ALA A 133 -13.27 2.62 -5.10
C ALA A 133 -11.87 2.09 -4.82
N VAL A 134 -10.87 2.60 -5.56
CA VAL A 134 -9.47 2.21 -5.42
C VAL A 134 -8.57 3.45 -5.40
N VAL A 135 -7.61 3.50 -4.48
CA VAL A 135 -6.50 4.48 -4.49
C VAL A 135 -5.19 3.74 -4.63
N SER A 136 -4.42 4.09 -5.64
CA SER A 136 -3.13 3.47 -5.97
C SER A 136 -2.02 4.53 -5.90
N GLN A 137 -1.34 4.62 -4.76
CA GLN A 137 -0.32 5.63 -4.48
C GLN A 137 1.07 5.16 -4.90
N CYS A 138 1.81 6.01 -5.64
CA CYS A 138 3.16 5.75 -6.20
C CYS A 138 3.34 4.28 -6.64
N PRO A 139 2.43 3.75 -7.51
CA PRO A 139 2.23 2.33 -7.64
C PRO A 139 3.33 1.61 -8.42
N PHE A 140 3.71 0.43 -7.93
CA PHE A 140 4.46 -0.55 -8.71
C PHE A 140 3.51 -1.26 -9.69
N THR A 141 3.52 -0.87 -10.96
CA THR A 141 2.55 -1.36 -11.95
C THR A 141 3.12 -2.36 -12.94
N ASP A 142 4.45 -2.44 -13.08
CA ASP A 142 5.10 -3.28 -14.10
C ASP A 142 6.48 -3.75 -13.63
N GLY A 143 6.58 -5.05 -13.30
CA GLY A 143 7.83 -5.68 -12.86
C GLY A 143 8.94 -5.61 -13.89
N LEU A 144 8.61 -5.73 -15.19
CA LEU A 144 9.62 -5.63 -16.25
C LEU A 144 10.19 -4.20 -16.34
N ALA A 145 9.34 -3.17 -16.17
CA ALA A 145 9.81 -1.79 -16.09
C ALA A 145 10.68 -1.57 -14.84
N GLY A 146 10.29 -2.12 -13.69
CA GLY A 146 11.09 -2.09 -12.45
C GLY A 146 12.47 -2.76 -12.63
N VAL A 147 12.52 -3.95 -13.21
CA VAL A 147 13.79 -4.65 -13.48
C VAL A 147 14.68 -3.85 -14.44
N ARG A 148 14.12 -3.21 -15.45
CA ARG A 148 14.89 -2.38 -16.39
C ARG A 148 15.42 -1.08 -15.74
N ALA A 149 14.72 -0.55 -14.76
CA ALA A 149 15.16 0.63 -14.01
C ALA A 149 16.20 0.28 -12.93
N ALA A 150 16.27 -0.98 -12.50
CA ALA A 150 17.20 -1.42 -11.46
C ALA A 150 18.66 -1.40 -11.95
N SER A 151 19.60 -1.20 -11.00
CA SER A 151 21.03 -1.26 -11.29
C SER A 151 21.43 -2.65 -11.80
N PRO A 152 22.08 -2.78 -12.98
CA PRO A 152 22.56 -4.08 -13.48
C PRO A 152 23.52 -4.78 -12.51
N ARG A 153 24.31 -4.01 -11.75
CA ARG A 153 25.21 -4.56 -10.72
C ARG A 153 24.44 -5.14 -9.54
N SER A 154 23.36 -4.47 -9.09
CA SER A 154 22.49 -4.97 -8.03
C SER A 154 21.79 -6.25 -8.46
N LEU A 155 21.23 -6.29 -9.66
CA LEU A 155 20.62 -7.50 -10.23
C LEU A 155 21.61 -8.66 -10.28
N ALA A 156 22.81 -8.44 -10.82
CA ALA A 156 23.83 -9.51 -10.92
C ALA A 156 24.21 -10.07 -9.56
N ARG A 157 24.35 -9.21 -8.53
CA ARG A 157 24.67 -9.64 -7.16
C ARG A 157 23.53 -10.37 -6.46
N ALA A 158 22.31 -10.12 -6.86
CA ALA A 158 21.13 -10.72 -6.25
C ALA A 158 20.75 -12.09 -6.87
N ILE A 159 21.28 -12.43 -8.08
CA ILE A 159 20.97 -13.71 -8.79
C ILE A 159 21.39 -14.92 -7.93
N VAL A 160 22.61 -14.97 -7.42
CA VAL A 160 23.10 -16.12 -6.67
C VAL A 160 22.31 -16.31 -5.35
N PRO A 161 22.06 -15.30 -4.53
CA PRO A 161 21.13 -15.41 -3.40
C PRO A 161 19.74 -15.91 -3.81
N ALA A 162 19.16 -15.40 -4.90
CA ALA A 162 17.83 -15.80 -5.37
C ALA A 162 17.76 -17.27 -5.74
N LEU A 163 18.76 -17.78 -6.47
CA LEU A 163 18.85 -19.22 -6.83
C LEU A 163 19.07 -20.09 -5.60
N ARG A 164 19.91 -19.65 -4.65
CA ARG A 164 20.12 -20.36 -3.37
C ARG A 164 18.83 -20.42 -2.54
N ASP A 165 18.05 -19.35 -2.52
CA ASP A 165 16.79 -19.31 -1.78
C ASP A 165 15.75 -20.23 -2.43
N GLU A 166 15.68 -20.29 -3.75
CA GLU A 166 14.80 -21.21 -4.43
C GLU A 166 15.18 -22.68 -4.16
N LEU A 167 16.49 -22.97 -4.16
CA LEU A 167 16.98 -24.30 -3.82
C LEU A 167 16.72 -24.65 -2.34
N ALA A 168 16.86 -23.67 -1.44
CA ALA A 168 16.53 -23.81 -0.03
C ALA A 168 15.05 -24.15 0.17
N ARG A 169 14.14 -23.46 -0.56
CA ARG A 169 12.71 -23.74 -0.56
C ARG A 169 12.40 -25.18 -0.94
N VAL A 170 12.96 -25.67 -2.05
CA VAL A 170 12.74 -27.05 -2.53
C VAL A 170 13.26 -28.09 -1.53
N ARG A 171 14.33 -27.74 -0.79
CA ARG A 171 14.97 -28.62 0.19
C ARG A 171 14.49 -28.46 1.62
N ASN A 172 13.43 -27.66 1.87
CA ASN A 172 12.93 -27.31 3.19
C ASN A 172 14.04 -26.76 4.11
N LYS A 173 14.93 -25.91 3.57
CA LYS A 173 15.98 -25.23 4.31
C LYS A 173 15.55 -23.79 4.64
N PRO A 174 16.19 -23.12 5.62
CA PRO A 174 15.94 -21.73 5.94
C PRO A 174 16.02 -20.83 4.73
N THR A 175 15.13 -19.82 4.66
CA THR A 175 15.07 -18.81 3.61
C THR A 175 16.37 -18.01 3.54
N VAL A 176 16.89 -17.81 2.34
CA VAL A 176 18.02 -16.92 2.10
C VAL A 176 17.49 -15.50 1.93
N LEU A 177 17.93 -14.59 2.78
CA LEU A 177 17.50 -13.20 2.74
C LEU A 177 18.52 -12.33 1.99
N ILE A 178 18.01 -11.29 1.33
CA ILE A 178 18.80 -10.16 0.82
C ILE A 178 18.28 -8.87 1.44
N PRO A 179 19.11 -7.81 1.52
CA PRO A 179 18.63 -6.53 2.02
C PRO A 179 17.45 -6.00 1.19
N LEU A 180 16.46 -5.44 1.83
CA LEU A 180 15.34 -4.77 1.17
C LEU A 180 15.80 -3.43 0.56
N VAL A 181 16.48 -2.60 1.37
CA VAL A 181 17.08 -1.33 0.93
C VAL A 181 18.58 -1.35 1.13
N GLY A 182 19.30 -0.67 0.27
CA GLY A 182 20.75 -0.57 0.37
C GLY A 182 21.35 0.40 -0.64
N THR A 183 22.66 0.61 -0.53
CA THR A 183 23.39 1.51 -1.42
C THR A 183 23.37 1.06 -2.88
N HIS A 184 23.55 2.01 -3.79
CA HIS A 184 23.60 1.72 -5.23
C HIS A 184 24.65 0.65 -5.55
N GLY A 185 24.22 -0.36 -6.32
CA GLY A 185 25.07 -1.51 -6.70
C GLY A 185 25.20 -2.60 -5.63
N SER A 186 24.59 -2.48 -4.43
CA SER A 186 24.48 -3.59 -3.46
C SER A 186 23.53 -4.69 -3.96
N ALA A 187 23.46 -5.83 -3.26
CA ALA A 187 22.50 -6.91 -3.55
C ALA A 187 21.08 -6.64 -3.02
N ALA A 188 20.76 -5.40 -2.61
CA ALA A 188 19.45 -5.04 -2.11
C ALA A 188 18.41 -4.95 -3.24
N LEU A 189 17.12 -5.11 -2.89
CA LEU A 189 16.01 -4.97 -3.85
C LEU A 189 15.85 -3.53 -4.35
N MET A 190 15.92 -2.55 -3.43
CA MET A 190 15.80 -1.14 -3.75
C MET A 190 17.15 -0.45 -3.51
N THR A 191 17.73 0.09 -4.57
CA THR A 191 19.08 0.67 -4.57
C THR A 191 19.15 2.03 -5.26
N SER A 192 18.02 2.70 -5.51
CA SER A 192 18.01 4.09 -5.94
C SER A 192 18.61 5.00 -4.85
N PRO A 193 19.19 6.16 -5.19
CA PRO A 193 19.88 7.01 -4.22
C PRO A 193 19.02 7.42 -3.02
N ASP A 194 17.71 7.52 -3.23
CA ASP A 194 16.72 7.89 -2.22
C ASP A 194 16.13 6.68 -1.45
N SER A 195 16.38 5.44 -1.91
CA SER A 195 15.75 4.24 -1.34
C SER A 195 16.06 4.05 0.13
N GLU A 196 17.32 3.96 0.51
CA GLU A 196 17.67 3.67 1.90
C GLU A 196 17.31 4.82 2.84
N PRO A 197 17.68 6.10 2.60
CA PRO A 197 17.32 7.19 3.49
C PRO A 197 15.80 7.44 3.52
N GLY A 198 15.13 7.37 2.39
CA GLY A 198 13.68 7.57 2.30
C GLY A 198 12.91 6.48 3.03
N TYR A 199 13.27 5.21 2.82
CA TYR A 199 12.63 4.08 3.49
C TYR A 199 12.80 4.12 5.00
N ARG A 200 14.06 4.35 5.48
CA ARG A 200 14.35 4.46 6.91
C ARG A 200 13.60 5.60 7.59
N ALA A 201 13.36 6.68 6.87
CA ALA A 201 12.62 7.82 7.39
C ALA A 201 11.10 7.56 7.55
N LEU A 202 10.58 6.45 7.02
CA LEU A 202 9.19 6.01 7.26
C LEU A 202 9.05 5.19 8.53
N ILE A 203 10.15 4.75 9.16
CA ILE A 203 10.14 3.91 10.34
C ILE A 203 9.93 4.79 11.57
N PRO A 204 8.82 4.64 12.30
CA PRO A 204 8.61 5.40 13.52
C PRO A 204 9.63 5.05 14.61
N PRO A 205 9.93 5.97 15.54
CA PRO A 205 10.76 5.67 16.71
C PRO A 205 10.25 4.45 17.48
N GLY A 206 11.14 3.55 17.84
CA GLY A 206 10.82 2.33 18.60
C GLY A 206 10.27 1.15 17.78
N VAL A 207 9.98 1.34 16.49
CA VAL A 207 9.57 0.24 15.61
C VAL A 207 10.82 -0.49 15.09
N GLN A 208 10.83 -1.81 15.26
CA GLN A 208 11.92 -2.64 14.73
C GLN A 208 11.77 -2.84 13.22
N PHE A 209 12.87 -2.73 12.51
CA PHE A 209 12.95 -2.98 11.09
C PHE A 209 14.00 -4.03 10.79
N GLU A 210 13.57 -5.15 10.22
CA GLU A 210 14.47 -6.15 9.69
C GLU A 210 14.72 -5.86 8.20
N ASN A 211 15.92 -5.36 7.88
CA ASN A 211 16.29 -5.06 6.49
C ASN A 211 16.64 -6.35 5.73
N GLY A 212 15.65 -7.20 5.56
CA GLY A 212 15.82 -8.49 4.88
C GLY A 212 14.52 -8.98 4.30
N VAL A 213 14.58 -9.56 3.09
CA VAL A 213 13.44 -10.22 2.45
C VAL A 213 13.94 -11.44 1.67
N SER A 214 13.05 -12.41 1.44
CA SER A 214 13.38 -13.63 0.69
C SER A 214 13.95 -13.29 -0.70
N ALA A 215 15.15 -13.81 -0.98
CA ALA A 215 15.87 -13.49 -2.22
C ALA A 215 15.15 -14.03 -3.47
N ARG A 216 14.42 -15.14 -3.34
CA ARG A 216 13.65 -15.75 -4.44
C ARG A 216 12.61 -14.82 -5.08
N PHE A 217 12.17 -13.77 -4.37
CA PHE A 217 11.28 -12.76 -4.91
C PHE A 217 11.78 -12.17 -6.25
N ILE A 218 13.09 -12.00 -6.40
CA ILE A 218 13.71 -11.48 -7.64
C ILE A 218 13.35 -12.32 -8.87
N ASN A 219 13.21 -13.64 -8.71
CA ASN A 219 12.86 -14.54 -9.81
C ASN A 219 11.44 -14.32 -10.33
N HIS A 220 10.57 -13.70 -9.54
CA HIS A 220 9.14 -13.57 -9.80
C HIS A 220 8.71 -12.15 -10.12
N VAL A 221 9.37 -11.13 -9.52
CA VAL A 221 8.94 -9.74 -9.58
C VAL A 221 8.85 -9.19 -11.01
N GLY A 222 9.76 -9.61 -11.91
CA GLY A 222 9.75 -9.17 -13.31
C GLY A 222 8.52 -9.62 -14.10
N LEU A 223 7.86 -10.70 -13.67
CA LEU A 223 6.65 -11.23 -14.28
C LEU A 223 5.38 -10.59 -13.73
N TYR A 224 5.45 -9.98 -12.55
CA TYR A 224 4.32 -9.34 -11.90
C TYR A 224 4.02 -7.98 -12.53
N ARG A 225 2.89 -7.88 -13.21
CA ARG A 225 2.48 -6.71 -14.00
C ARG A 225 1.04 -6.30 -13.67
N PRO A 226 0.76 -5.90 -12.42
CA PRO A 226 -0.60 -5.62 -11.94
C PRO A 226 -1.28 -4.50 -12.70
N GLY A 227 -0.52 -3.55 -13.25
CA GLY A 227 -1.08 -2.49 -14.08
C GLY A 227 -1.91 -2.99 -15.28
N ARG A 228 -1.67 -4.22 -15.76
CA ARG A 228 -2.48 -4.81 -16.84
C ARG A 228 -3.94 -5.02 -16.45
N SER A 229 -4.22 -5.17 -15.16
CA SER A 229 -5.57 -5.36 -14.64
C SER A 229 -6.35 -4.05 -14.56
N ALA A 230 -5.70 -2.87 -14.69
CA ALA A 230 -6.38 -1.58 -14.68
C ALA A 230 -7.53 -1.47 -15.71
N ARG A 231 -7.35 -2.04 -16.91
CA ARG A 231 -8.37 -2.07 -17.97
C ARG A 231 -9.62 -2.89 -17.63
N LYS A 232 -9.55 -3.73 -16.60
CA LYS A 232 -10.65 -4.61 -16.17
C LYS A 232 -11.44 -4.04 -14.99
N LEU A 233 -10.98 -2.93 -14.43
CA LEU A 233 -11.61 -2.34 -13.26
C LEU A 233 -12.99 -1.77 -13.60
N SER A 234 -14.00 -2.20 -12.88
CA SER A 234 -15.33 -1.58 -12.85
C SER A 234 -15.39 -0.40 -11.89
N ALA A 235 -14.65 -0.50 -10.78
CA ALA A 235 -14.54 0.56 -9.77
C ALA A 235 -13.75 1.77 -10.29
N PRO A 236 -14.10 3.00 -9.85
CA PRO A 236 -13.25 4.17 -10.04
C PRO A 236 -11.90 3.96 -9.34
N ILE A 237 -10.82 4.41 -9.99
CA ILE A 237 -9.48 4.31 -9.45
C ILE A 237 -8.74 5.64 -9.57
N LEU A 238 -8.13 6.08 -8.47
CA LEU A 238 -7.20 7.22 -8.42
C LEU A 238 -5.76 6.73 -8.43
N PHE A 239 -5.01 7.12 -9.45
CA PHE A 239 -3.55 6.95 -9.51
C PHE A 239 -2.87 8.21 -8.99
N CYS A 240 -2.18 8.11 -7.85
CA CYS A 240 -1.34 9.15 -7.28
C CYS A 240 0.11 8.92 -7.72
N ILE A 241 0.61 9.69 -8.67
CA ILE A 241 1.88 9.43 -9.33
C ILE A 241 2.92 10.47 -8.93
N CYS A 242 4.06 10.03 -8.40
CA CYS A 242 5.21 10.86 -8.09
C CYS A 242 6.09 10.99 -9.33
N ASP A 243 6.25 12.20 -9.85
CA ASP A 243 6.95 12.45 -11.13
C ASP A 243 8.45 12.17 -11.08
N LYS A 244 9.06 12.28 -9.89
CA LYS A 244 10.48 12.00 -9.63
C LYS A 244 10.73 10.66 -8.96
N ASP A 245 9.78 9.73 -9.08
CA ASP A 245 9.88 8.40 -8.48
C ASP A 245 11.00 7.59 -9.12
N ALA A 246 12.04 7.31 -8.34
CA ALA A 246 13.19 6.50 -8.76
C ALA A 246 13.04 5.00 -8.41
N VAL A 247 11.97 4.64 -7.68
CA VAL A 247 11.70 3.27 -7.22
C VAL A 247 10.66 2.59 -8.11
N ALA A 248 9.50 3.25 -8.31
CA ALA A 248 8.41 2.77 -9.14
C ALA A 248 8.25 3.68 -10.38
N PRO A 249 8.71 3.27 -11.58
CA PRO A 249 8.79 4.16 -12.74
C PRO A 249 7.45 4.82 -13.10
N PRO A 250 7.32 6.17 -13.03
CA PRO A 250 6.05 6.87 -13.23
C PRO A 250 5.49 6.69 -14.66
N ALA A 251 6.35 6.54 -15.66
CA ALA A 251 5.93 6.31 -17.05
C ALA A 251 5.14 5.00 -17.20
N ALA A 252 5.48 3.95 -16.43
CA ALA A 252 4.72 2.70 -16.44
C ALA A 252 3.35 2.89 -15.80
N ALA A 253 3.28 3.60 -14.67
CA ALA A 253 2.03 3.89 -13.98
C ALA A 253 1.08 4.72 -14.85
N LEU A 254 1.57 5.79 -15.48
CA LEU A 254 0.80 6.64 -16.41
C LEU A 254 0.24 5.84 -17.58
N ARG A 255 1.04 4.95 -18.19
CA ARG A 255 0.59 4.10 -19.30
C ARG A 255 -0.60 3.22 -18.90
N TYR A 256 -0.56 2.61 -17.70
CA TYR A 256 -1.66 1.76 -17.25
C TYR A 256 -2.85 2.57 -16.74
N ALA A 257 -2.63 3.71 -16.10
CA ALA A 257 -3.71 4.62 -15.71
C ALA A 257 -4.57 5.03 -16.90
N ALA A 258 -3.96 5.29 -18.07
CA ALA A 258 -4.66 5.60 -19.30
C ALA A 258 -5.54 4.46 -19.84
N THR A 259 -5.40 3.24 -19.33
CA THR A 259 -6.23 2.08 -19.73
C THR A 259 -7.39 1.80 -18.79
N ALA A 260 -7.43 2.44 -17.62
CA ALA A 260 -8.49 2.24 -16.65
C ALA A 260 -9.78 2.96 -17.11
N PRO A 261 -10.93 2.26 -17.22
CA PRO A 261 -12.18 2.85 -17.73
C PRO A 261 -12.69 4.04 -16.90
N ARG A 262 -12.43 4.02 -15.59
CA ARG A 262 -12.79 5.07 -14.63
C ARG A 262 -11.56 5.54 -13.85
N GLY A 263 -10.43 5.71 -14.57
CA GLY A 263 -9.16 6.15 -14.02
C GLY A 263 -9.08 7.65 -13.88
N GLU A 264 -8.67 8.13 -12.70
CA GLU A 264 -8.27 9.51 -12.42
C GLU A 264 -6.77 9.53 -12.09
N VAL A 265 -6.09 10.63 -12.43
CA VAL A 265 -4.65 10.76 -12.18
C VAL A 265 -4.38 12.07 -11.45
N LYS A 266 -3.68 11.98 -10.32
CA LYS A 266 -3.04 13.10 -9.64
C LYS A 266 -1.53 12.94 -9.72
N ARG A 267 -0.83 14.01 -10.09
CA ARG A 267 0.62 14.01 -10.24
C ARG A 267 1.26 14.93 -9.22
N TYR A 268 2.34 14.47 -8.61
CA TYR A 268 3.10 15.21 -7.60
C TYR A 268 4.56 15.35 -8.07
N PRO A 269 5.12 16.57 -8.10
CA PRO A 269 6.49 16.81 -8.60
C PRO A 269 7.58 16.41 -7.60
N VAL A 270 7.41 15.26 -6.94
CA VAL A 270 8.20 14.77 -5.81
C VAL A 270 8.69 13.33 -6.05
N GLY A 271 9.59 12.82 -5.18
CA GLY A 271 10.08 11.44 -5.17
C GLY A 271 9.15 10.46 -4.46
N HIS A 272 9.53 9.17 -4.50
CA HIS A 272 8.74 8.05 -3.98
C HIS A 272 8.34 8.19 -2.50
N TYR A 273 9.25 8.69 -1.68
CA TYR A 273 9.09 8.74 -0.21
C TYR A 273 8.54 10.07 0.30
N ASP A 274 8.45 11.07 -0.57
CA ASP A 274 8.04 12.41 -0.14
C ASP A 274 6.54 12.50 0.17
N VAL A 275 5.69 11.69 -0.51
CA VAL A 275 4.23 11.67 -0.28
C VAL A 275 3.82 11.18 1.11
N TYR A 276 4.75 10.69 1.91
CA TYR A 276 4.46 10.25 3.28
C TYR A 276 4.70 11.34 4.33
N ARG A 277 5.21 12.52 3.95
CA ARG A 277 5.65 13.55 4.90
C ARG A 277 5.43 14.98 4.39
N GLY A 278 5.23 15.89 5.33
CA GLY A 278 5.17 17.33 5.05
C GLY A 278 4.07 17.72 4.07
N GLU A 279 4.30 18.78 3.31
CA GLU A 279 3.33 19.30 2.36
C GLU A 279 2.89 18.31 1.27
N PRO A 280 3.79 17.48 0.67
CA PRO A 280 3.37 16.45 -0.28
C PRO A 280 2.39 15.43 0.31
N PHE A 281 2.57 15.04 1.58
CA PHE A 281 1.60 14.20 2.29
C PHE A 281 0.25 14.90 2.42
N GLU A 282 0.24 16.15 2.88
CA GLU A 282 -0.99 16.93 3.05
C GLU A 282 -1.78 17.06 1.75
N GLN A 283 -1.08 17.32 0.65
CA GLN A 283 -1.70 17.41 -0.68
C GLN A 283 -2.23 16.04 -1.14
N ALA A 284 -1.43 14.99 -1.03
CA ALA A 284 -1.83 13.65 -1.45
C ALA A 284 -3.00 13.12 -0.60
N ALA A 285 -2.94 13.30 0.72
CA ALA A 285 -4.00 12.87 1.63
C ALA A 285 -5.32 13.61 1.35
N ARG A 286 -5.28 14.90 1.03
CA ARG A 286 -6.46 15.69 0.64
C ARG A 286 -7.06 15.15 -0.66
N ASP A 287 -6.28 15.03 -1.73
CA ASP A 287 -6.76 14.55 -3.03
C ASP A 287 -7.39 13.15 -2.92
N GLN A 288 -6.78 12.27 -2.13
CA GLN A 288 -7.25 10.91 -1.92
C GLN A 288 -8.52 10.86 -1.07
N THR A 289 -8.59 11.69 -0.02
CA THR A 289 -9.79 11.81 0.81
C THR A 289 -10.96 12.33 0.00
N GLU A 290 -10.77 13.39 -0.79
CA GLU A 290 -11.81 13.94 -1.68
C GLU A 290 -12.31 12.90 -2.69
N PHE A 291 -11.41 12.11 -3.27
CA PHE A 291 -11.76 11.02 -4.17
C PHE A 291 -12.59 9.95 -3.45
N LEU A 292 -12.16 9.49 -2.28
CA LEU A 292 -12.87 8.46 -1.51
C LEU A 292 -14.23 8.96 -1.02
N VAL A 293 -14.33 10.18 -0.49
CA VAL A 293 -15.60 10.79 -0.05
C VAL A 293 -16.61 10.83 -1.19
N ARG A 294 -16.18 11.24 -2.38
CA ARG A 294 -17.04 11.33 -3.58
C ARG A 294 -17.55 9.96 -4.03
N HIS A 295 -16.68 8.95 -4.06
CA HIS A 295 -17.02 7.63 -4.60
C HIS A 295 -17.62 6.67 -3.58
N LEU A 296 -17.43 6.94 -2.28
CA LEU A 296 -18.10 6.21 -1.19
C LEU A 296 -19.36 6.93 -0.69
N GLU A 297 -19.77 8.02 -1.32
CA GLU A 297 -20.98 8.78 -1.00
C GLU A 297 -21.10 9.09 0.50
N VAL A 298 -20.07 9.71 1.07
CA VAL A 298 -20.05 10.07 2.49
C VAL A 298 -20.89 11.30 2.73
N ALA A 299 -21.94 11.19 3.53
CA ALA A 299 -23.04 12.17 3.65
C ALA A 299 -22.67 13.54 4.28
N ASN A 300 -21.43 13.75 4.74
CA ASN A 300 -21.02 14.98 5.47
C ASN A 300 -19.72 15.63 4.99
N ALA A 301 -19.47 15.65 3.68
CA ALA A 301 -18.31 16.35 3.10
C ALA A 301 -18.34 17.89 3.26
N ALA A 302 -19.44 18.48 3.72
CA ALA A 302 -19.60 19.94 3.82
C ALA A 302 -18.86 20.60 5.00
N ALA A 303 -18.33 19.82 5.96
CA ALA A 303 -17.69 20.36 7.15
C ALA A 303 -16.15 20.55 7.01
N LEU A 304 -15.56 20.23 5.87
CA LEU A 304 -14.10 20.28 5.67
C LEU A 304 -13.60 21.58 5.00
N THR A 305 -14.46 22.56 4.77
CA THR A 305 -14.01 23.87 4.30
C THR A 305 -13.77 24.74 5.54
N PRO A 306 -12.53 25.13 5.87
CA PRO A 306 -12.32 26.16 6.88
C PRO A 306 -12.98 27.43 6.36
N SER A 307 -13.88 28.02 7.14
CA SER A 307 -14.44 29.35 6.87
C SER A 307 -13.31 30.40 6.90
N LEU A 308 -12.80 30.74 5.73
CA LEU A 308 -11.96 31.92 5.52
C LEU A 308 -12.90 33.15 5.47
N ASN A 309 -13.56 33.47 6.57
CA ASN A 309 -14.22 34.77 6.72
C ASN A 309 -14.52 35.03 8.18
N GLU A 310 -13.55 35.60 8.86
CA GLU A 310 -13.80 36.58 9.91
C GLU A 310 -12.55 37.45 10.02
N ARG A 311 -12.51 38.53 9.20
CA ARG A 311 -11.71 39.70 9.52
C ARG A 311 -12.51 40.49 10.55
N PRO A 312 -11.97 40.81 11.72
CA PRO A 312 -12.57 41.82 12.54
C PRO A 312 -12.34 43.20 11.86
N THR A 313 -13.43 43.87 11.56
CA THR A 313 -13.44 45.31 11.29
C THR A 313 -13.33 46.03 12.61
N ALA A 314 -12.36 46.90 12.74
CA ALA A 314 -12.23 48.20 13.36
C ALA A 314 -10.87 48.38 14.01
#